data_f4e1cd5a8b5f646e4c3f58691d651ed3
#
_entry.id   f4e1cd5a8b5f646e4c3f58691d651ed3
#
_cell.length_a   1.000
_cell.length_b   1.000
_cell.length_c   1.000
_cell.angle_alpha   90.00
_cell.angle_beta   90.00
_cell.angle_gamma   90.00
#
_symmetry.space_group_name_H-M   'P 1'
#
loop_
_entity.id
_entity.type
_entity.pdbx_description
1 polymer ?
#
loop_
_entity_poly.entity_id
_entity_poly.type
_entity_poly.pdbx_seq_one_letter_code
_entity_poly.pdbx_strand_id
1 'polypeptide(L)'
;ETAGPGVYICNECIGLCNEIIENEYYEDENESYTLAGLEKIPSPREIKDILDQYVIGQDEAKKTLSVAVYNHYKRIANEEEMMSKHEKSDDDVEIQKSNILLLGPTGCGKTLLASTLAKILNVPFAIADATTLTEAGYVGEDVENILLKLIQAADGDVEKAEKGIIYIDEIDKITRKSENPSITRDVSGEGVQQALLKIVEGTIASVPPQGGRKHPQQELIQINTSNILFICGGAFEGLELSLIHISEPTRQEAIS
;
A
#
# COMPACT_ATOMS: atom_id res chain seq x y z
N GLU A 1 50.67 18.86 5.82
CA GLU A 1 50.46 17.95 4.68
C GLU A 1 49.81 18.72 3.55
N THR A 2 50.24 18.44 2.33
CA THR A 2 49.90 19.27 1.15
C THR A 2 48.75 18.65 0.35
N ALA A 3 47.68 19.42 0.12
CA ALA A 3 46.58 19.05 -0.76
C ALA A 3 46.67 19.67 -2.18
N GLY A 4 47.86 20.14 -2.58
CA GLY A 4 48.17 20.77 -3.87
C GLY A 4 49.21 21.85 -3.75
N PRO A 5 49.74 22.40 -4.84
CA PRO A 5 50.81 23.41 -4.78
C PRO A 5 50.29 24.70 -4.09
N GLY A 6 50.78 24.92 -2.86
CA GLY A 6 50.51 26.11 -2.06
C GLY A 6 49.25 26.06 -1.15
N VAL A 7 48.60 24.87 -1.01
CA VAL A 7 47.45 24.66 -0.13
C VAL A 7 47.83 23.67 0.97
N TYR A 8 47.57 24.02 2.23
CA TYR A 8 47.83 23.22 3.42
C TYR A 8 46.54 23.03 4.22
N ILE A 9 46.30 21.78 4.64
CA ILE A 9 45.16 21.45 5.51
C ILE A 9 45.75 20.87 6.80
N CYS A 10 45.34 21.36 7.98
CA CYS A 10 45.81 20.83 9.26
C CYS A 10 45.04 19.54 9.62
N ASN A 11 45.64 18.73 10.53
CA ASN A 11 45.04 17.47 10.98
C ASN A 11 43.66 17.64 11.63
N GLU A 12 43.41 18.78 12.30
CA GLU A 12 42.10 19.09 12.90
C GLU A 12 41.03 19.32 11.84
N CYS A 13 41.36 20.02 10.75
CA CYS A 13 40.43 20.21 9.63
C CYS A 13 40.16 18.90 8.88
N ILE A 14 41.14 18.01 8.76
CA ILE A 14 40.96 16.67 8.19
C ILE A 14 40.05 15.83 9.11
N GLY A 15 40.25 15.90 10.42
CA GLY A 15 39.36 15.23 11.39
C GLY A 15 37.92 15.70 11.28
N LEU A 16 37.73 17.02 11.22
CA LEU A 16 36.39 17.61 11.07
C LEU A 16 35.71 17.22 9.73
N CYS A 17 36.47 17.20 8.64
CA CYS A 17 35.96 16.74 7.34
C CYS A 17 35.60 15.25 7.37
N ASN A 18 36.41 14.40 8.03
CA ASN A 18 36.06 12.99 8.19
C ASN A 18 34.82 12.79 9.05
N GLU A 19 34.67 13.56 10.13
CA GLU A 19 33.48 13.52 10.98
C GLU A 19 32.21 13.96 10.23
N ILE A 20 32.29 14.96 9.36
CA ILE A 20 31.19 15.39 8.48
C ILE A 20 30.88 14.30 7.46
N ILE A 21 31.88 13.73 6.81
CA ILE A 21 31.71 12.64 5.82
C ILE A 21 31.14 11.41 6.50
N GLU A 22 31.62 11.02 7.68
CA GLU A 22 31.07 9.88 8.44
C GLU A 22 29.62 10.15 8.84
N ASN A 23 29.26 11.36 9.28
CA ASN A 23 27.89 11.68 9.62
C ASN A 23 26.98 11.68 8.38
N GLU A 24 27.42 12.20 7.23
CA GLU A 24 26.69 12.09 5.97
C GLU A 24 26.54 10.64 5.53
N TYR A 25 27.59 9.79 5.68
CA TYR A 25 27.49 8.35 5.40
C TYR A 25 26.54 7.62 6.36
N TYR A 26 26.49 8.01 7.64
CA TYR A 26 25.55 7.42 8.62
C TYR A 26 24.12 7.94 8.43
N GLU A 27 23.93 9.17 7.94
CA GLU A 27 22.62 9.67 7.51
C GLU A 27 22.17 8.97 6.24
N ASP A 28 23.03 8.76 5.24
CA ASP A 28 22.75 8.01 4.01
C ASP A 28 22.44 6.52 4.28
N GLU A 29 23.07 5.86 5.26
CA GLU A 29 22.72 4.48 5.62
C GLU A 29 21.36 4.38 6.31
N ASN A 30 20.89 5.42 7.00
CA ASN A 30 19.54 5.49 7.55
C ASN A 30 18.51 6.07 6.56
N GLU A 31 18.91 6.87 5.57
CA GLU A 31 18.05 7.35 4.48
C GLU A 31 17.89 6.30 3.35
N SER A 32 18.69 5.23 3.31
CA SER A 32 18.67 4.23 2.24
C SER A 32 17.42 3.35 2.16
N TYR A 33 16.41 3.62 2.99
CA TYR A 33 15.07 3.01 2.88
C TYR A 33 14.04 3.96 2.26
N THR A 34 14.43 5.07 1.68
CA THR A 34 13.50 5.97 1.01
C THR A 34 13.21 5.48 -0.41
N LEU A 35 11.98 5.09 -0.64
CA LEU A 35 11.43 4.75 -1.98
C LEU A 35 11.41 5.97 -2.95
N ALA A 36 11.89 7.14 -2.54
CA ALA A 36 12.10 8.30 -3.40
C ALA A 36 13.36 8.19 -4.28
N GLY A 37 14.26 7.24 -3.94
CA GLY A 37 15.36 6.81 -4.80
C GLY A 37 15.51 5.30 -4.63
N LEU A 38 15.02 4.55 -5.58
CA LEU A 38 14.89 3.07 -5.62
C LEU A 38 16.19 2.28 -5.46
N GLU A 39 17.13 2.72 -4.64
CA GLU A 39 18.43 2.06 -4.56
C GLU A 39 18.40 0.73 -3.79
N LYS A 40 17.43 0.46 -2.89
CA LYS A 40 17.37 -0.86 -2.23
C LYS A 40 16.02 -1.18 -1.59
N ILE A 41 15.17 -1.92 -2.29
CA ILE A 41 14.00 -2.55 -1.67
C ILE A 41 14.51 -3.65 -0.72
N PRO A 42 14.16 -3.63 0.59
CA PRO A 42 14.59 -4.67 1.52
C PRO A 42 14.06 -6.03 1.09
N SER A 43 14.86 -7.07 1.25
CA SER A 43 14.47 -8.44 0.91
C SER A 43 13.28 -8.92 1.78
N PRO A 44 12.50 -9.92 1.35
CA PRO A 44 11.40 -10.47 2.15
C PRO A 44 11.84 -10.97 3.53
N ARG A 45 13.09 -11.44 3.65
CA ARG A 45 13.67 -11.87 4.93
C ARG A 45 13.90 -10.68 5.85
N GLU A 46 14.51 -9.61 5.35
CA GLU A 46 14.74 -8.38 6.11
C GLU A 46 13.42 -7.75 6.57
N ILE A 47 12.40 -7.68 5.69
CA ILE A 47 11.06 -7.20 6.06
C ILE A 47 10.49 -8.06 7.19
N LYS A 48 10.58 -9.40 7.09
CA LYS A 48 10.09 -10.30 8.13
C LYS A 48 10.84 -10.12 9.45
N ASP A 49 12.17 -10.04 9.40
CA ASP A 49 13.02 -9.90 10.60
C ASP A 49 12.70 -8.59 11.36
N ILE A 50 12.38 -7.52 10.63
CA ILE A 50 11.91 -6.27 11.25
C ILE A 50 10.48 -6.45 11.80
N LEU A 51 9.55 -7.08 11.06
CA LEU A 51 8.20 -7.36 11.55
C LEU A 51 8.22 -8.20 12.83
N ASP A 52 9.17 -9.13 12.98
CA ASP A 52 9.32 -9.97 14.17
C ASP A 52 9.69 -9.16 15.43
N GLN A 53 10.27 -7.98 15.28
CA GLN A 53 10.57 -7.08 16.39
C GLN A 53 9.32 -6.36 16.92
N TYR A 54 8.32 -6.14 16.07
CA TYR A 54 7.10 -5.39 16.42
C TYR A 54 5.89 -6.28 16.70
N VAL A 55 5.81 -7.46 16.05
CA VAL A 55 4.64 -8.34 16.11
C VAL A 55 5.07 -9.73 16.57
N ILE A 56 4.51 -10.19 17.68
CA ILE A 56 4.78 -11.52 18.24
C ILE A 56 3.87 -12.55 17.55
N GLY A 57 4.45 -13.68 17.12
CA GLY A 57 3.73 -14.76 16.46
C GLY A 57 3.37 -14.46 15.00
N GLN A 58 2.41 -15.19 14.45
CA GLN A 58 1.90 -15.05 13.08
C GLN A 58 2.97 -15.19 11.97
N ASP A 59 3.90 -16.11 12.13
CA ASP A 59 5.05 -16.27 11.25
C ASP A 59 4.69 -16.50 9.79
N GLU A 60 3.66 -17.29 9.49
CA GLU A 60 3.21 -17.56 8.12
C GLU A 60 2.60 -16.30 7.47
N ALA A 61 1.79 -15.55 8.21
CA ALA A 61 1.22 -14.30 7.73
C ALA A 61 2.33 -13.28 7.43
N LYS A 62 3.32 -13.13 8.31
CA LYS A 62 4.47 -12.24 8.11
C LYS A 62 5.31 -12.64 6.89
N LYS A 63 5.58 -13.92 6.68
CA LYS A 63 6.31 -14.41 5.50
C LYS A 63 5.56 -14.06 4.21
N THR A 64 4.28 -14.43 4.15
CA THR A 64 3.45 -14.19 2.97
C THR A 64 3.34 -12.69 2.68
N LEU A 65 3.12 -11.88 3.72
CA LEU A 65 3.01 -10.44 3.62
C LEU A 65 4.33 -9.81 3.14
N SER A 66 5.47 -10.23 3.67
CA SER A 66 6.80 -9.74 3.26
C SER A 66 7.09 -10.03 1.79
N VAL A 67 6.72 -11.22 1.31
CA VAL A 67 6.89 -11.58 -0.11
C VAL A 67 5.95 -10.77 -1.00
N ALA A 68 4.68 -10.63 -0.63
CA ALA A 68 3.70 -9.88 -1.41
C ALA A 68 4.09 -8.41 -1.57
N VAL A 69 4.53 -7.79 -0.47
CA VAL A 69 4.99 -6.40 -0.46
C VAL A 69 6.26 -6.23 -1.28
N TYR A 70 7.24 -7.11 -1.13
CA TYR A 70 8.44 -7.09 -1.95
C TYR A 70 8.13 -7.19 -3.44
N ASN A 71 7.26 -8.12 -3.84
CA ASN A 71 6.86 -8.29 -5.23
C ASN A 71 6.16 -7.03 -5.78
N HIS A 72 5.32 -6.38 -4.98
CA HIS A 72 4.65 -5.15 -5.36
C HIS A 72 5.65 -4.04 -5.71
N TYR A 73 6.60 -3.76 -4.80
CA TYR A 73 7.59 -2.71 -5.03
C TYR A 73 8.63 -3.09 -6.07
N LYS A 74 8.96 -4.38 -6.20
CA LYS A 74 9.83 -4.87 -7.27
C LYS A 74 9.20 -4.68 -8.65
N ARG A 75 7.86 -4.85 -8.75
CA ARG A 75 7.12 -4.54 -9.98
C ARG A 75 7.27 -3.07 -10.35
N ILE A 76 7.02 -2.17 -9.40
CA ILE A 76 7.13 -0.71 -9.63
C ILE A 76 8.54 -0.35 -10.11
N ALA A 77 9.57 -0.87 -9.43
CA ALA A 77 10.96 -0.65 -9.80
C ALA A 77 11.29 -1.13 -11.22
N ASN A 78 10.79 -2.31 -11.60
CA ASN A 78 10.99 -2.84 -12.94
C ASN A 78 10.26 -2.00 -14.00
N GLU A 79 9.04 -1.53 -13.73
CA GLU A 79 8.29 -0.66 -14.64
C GLU A 79 9.04 0.66 -14.89
N GLU A 80 9.59 1.28 -13.84
CA GLU A 80 10.39 2.51 -13.95
C GLU A 80 11.69 2.27 -14.73
N GLU A 81 12.36 1.14 -14.50
CA GLU A 81 13.57 0.77 -15.22
C GLU A 81 13.29 0.51 -16.71
N MET A 82 12.20 -0.18 -17.04
CA MET A 82 11.78 -0.41 -18.42
C MET A 82 11.42 0.90 -19.15
N MET A 83 10.71 1.82 -18.47
CA MET A 83 10.41 3.13 -19.04
C MET A 83 11.67 3.95 -19.35
N SER A 84 12.72 3.82 -18.52
CA SER A 84 13.98 4.53 -18.73
C SER A 84 14.82 3.96 -19.87
N LYS A 85 14.76 2.65 -20.13
CA LYS A 85 15.61 1.96 -21.12
C LYS A 85 15.03 1.90 -22.54
N HIS A 86 13.76 2.25 -22.75
CA HIS A 86 13.07 2.18 -24.07
C HIS A 86 13.14 0.82 -24.81
N GLU A 87 13.55 -0.24 -24.16
CA GLU A 87 13.66 -1.58 -24.74
C GLU A 87 12.61 -2.49 -24.08
N LYS A 88 11.53 -2.78 -24.81
CA LYS A 88 10.68 -3.93 -24.49
C LYS A 88 11.24 -5.13 -25.24
N SER A 89 11.74 -6.13 -24.53
CA SER A 89 12.00 -7.44 -25.11
C SER A 89 10.72 -8.27 -25.12
N ASP A 90 10.48 -9.04 -26.18
CA ASP A 90 9.29 -9.91 -26.32
C ASP A 90 9.24 -11.04 -25.25
N ASP A 91 10.31 -11.22 -24.47
CA ASP A 91 10.45 -12.24 -23.42
C ASP A 91 10.25 -11.69 -21.98
N ASP A 92 9.91 -10.41 -21.81
CA ASP A 92 9.75 -9.82 -20.48
C ASP A 92 8.47 -10.30 -19.79
N VAL A 93 8.64 -10.90 -18.62
CA VAL A 93 7.52 -11.35 -17.77
C VAL A 93 6.86 -10.15 -17.11
N GLU A 94 5.62 -9.87 -17.50
CA GLU A 94 4.82 -8.82 -16.91
C GLU A 94 4.25 -9.28 -15.57
N ILE A 95 4.68 -8.62 -14.47
CA ILE A 95 4.17 -8.90 -13.13
C ILE A 95 2.91 -8.05 -12.92
N GLN A 96 1.77 -8.73 -12.73
CA GLN A 96 0.49 -8.05 -12.49
C GLN A 96 0.42 -7.43 -11.09
N LYS A 97 -0.40 -6.36 -10.95
CA LYS A 97 -0.70 -5.76 -9.65
C LYS A 97 -1.36 -6.80 -8.74
N SER A 98 -0.86 -6.91 -7.50
CA SER A 98 -1.45 -7.74 -6.45
C SER A 98 -1.80 -6.88 -5.25
N ASN A 99 -3.05 -6.97 -4.80
CA ASN A 99 -3.50 -6.40 -3.54
C ASN A 99 -3.53 -7.49 -2.46
N ILE A 100 -3.56 -7.10 -1.19
CA ILE A 100 -3.44 -8.02 -0.06
C ILE A 100 -4.74 -8.06 0.72
N LEU A 101 -5.21 -9.26 1.07
CA LEU A 101 -6.34 -9.47 1.95
C LEU A 101 -5.89 -10.12 3.26
N LEU A 102 -6.11 -9.45 4.38
CA LEU A 102 -5.82 -9.94 5.72
C LEU A 102 -7.11 -10.44 6.38
N LEU A 103 -7.20 -11.74 6.59
CA LEU A 103 -8.34 -12.40 7.24
C LEU A 103 -7.99 -12.72 8.69
N GLY A 104 -8.92 -12.48 9.60
CA GLY A 104 -8.76 -12.88 11.00
C GLY A 104 -9.61 -12.03 11.96
N PRO A 105 -9.82 -12.51 13.19
CA PRO A 105 -10.66 -11.85 14.18
C PRO A 105 -10.18 -10.43 14.50
N THR A 106 -11.07 -9.61 15.02
CA THR A 106 -10.73 -8.27 15.50
C THR A 106 -9.67 -8.38 16.61
N GLY A 107 -8.69 -7.48 16.59
CA GLY A 107 -7.61 -7.47 17.58
C GLY A 107 -6.43 -8.42 17.30
N CYS A 108 -6.42 -9.18 16.21
CA CYS A 108 -5.30 -10.06 15.86
C CYS A 108 -4.09 -9.34 15.24
N GLY A 109 -4.09 -8.00 15.15
CA GLY A 109 -2.95 -7.20 14.73
C GLY A 109 -2.88 -6.87 13.23
N LYS A 110 -3.95 -7.04 12.45
CA LYS A 110 -3.98 -6.72 11.00
C LYS A 110 -3.51 -5.29 10.69
N THR A 111 -4.10 -4.32 11.37
CA THR A 111 -3.76 -2.89 11.22
C THR A 111 -2.33 -2.60 11.64
N LEU A 112 -1.85 -3.25 12.71
CA LEU A 112 -0.46 -3.11 13.17
C LEU A 112 0.53 -3.63 12.14
N LEU A 113 0.27 -4.77 11.53
CA LEU A 113 1.11 -5.33 10.46
C LEU A 113 1.20 -4.35 9.28
N ALA A 114 0.07 -3.82 8.79
CA ALA A 114 0.04 -2.88 7.68
C ALA A 114 0.78 -1.57 8.00
N SER A 115 0.55 -1.00 9.18
CA SER A 115 1.22 0.26 9.57
C SER A 115 2.72 0.09 9.81
N THR A 116 3.13 -1.07 10.34
CA THR A 116 4.56 -1.37 10.52
C THR A 116 5.27 -1.53 9.17
N LEU A 117 4.63 -2.19 8.20
CA LEU A 117 5.16 -2.30 6.84
C LEU A 117 5.39 -0.93 6.19
N ALA A 118 4.41 -0.03 6.28
CA ALA A 118 4.55 1.30 5.72
C ALA A 118 5.72 2.07 6.35
N LYS A 119 5.97 1.89 7.65
CA LYS A 119 7.13 2.46 8.35
C LYS A 119 8.45 1.86 7.88
N ILE A 120 8.53 0.52 7.72
CA ILE A 120 9.72 -0.18 7.24
C ILE A 120 10.12 0.31 5.85
N LEU A 121 9.12 0.53 4.99
CA LEU A 121 9.33 0.95 3.61
C LEU A 121 9.44 2.47 3.45
N ASN A 122 9.21 3.22 4.53
CA ASN A 122 9.17 4.68 4.52
C ASN A 122 8.27 5.26 3.42
N VAL A 123 7.06 4.72 3.30
CA VAL A 123 6.06 5.15 2.30
C VAL A 123 4.84 5.79 2.97
N PRO A 124 4.13 6.70 2.27
CA PRO A 124 2.88 7.25 2.75
C PRO A 124 1.88 6.17 3.11
N PHE A 125 1.16 6.37 4.22
CA PHE A 125 0.23 5.39 4.75
C PHE A 125 -1.10 6.04 5.12
N ALA A 126 -2.20 5.50 4.61
CA ALA A 126 -3.54 5.93 4.97
C ALA A 126 -4.37 4.76 5.48
N ILE A 127 -5.23 5.04 6.47
CA ILE A 127 -6.20 4.08 7.03
C ILE A 127 -7.61 4.57 6.72
N ALA A 128 -8.44 3.66 6.26
CA ALA A 128 -9.86 3.86 6.10
C ALA A 128 -10.65 2.74 6.77
N ASP A 129 -11.80 3.08 7.32
CA ASP A 129 -12.77 2.14 7.84
C ASP A 129 -13.90 1.99 6.80
N ALA A 130 -14.08 0.79 6.29
CA ALA A 130 -15.05 0.50 5.25
C ALA A 130 -16.50 0.79 5.69
N THR A 131 -16.79 0.76 6.99
CA THR A 131 -18.14 1.01 7.53
C THR A 131 -18.55 2.48 7.48
N THR A 132 -17.58 3.39 7.39
CA THR A 132 -17.83 4.85 7.30
C THR A 132 -17.97 5.34 5.86
N LEU A 133 -17.63 4.50 4.89
CA LEU A 133 -17.61 4.86 3.48
C LEU A 133 -19.02 4.91 2.88
N THR A 134 -19.22 5.87 1.99
CA THR A 134 -20.44 6.01 1.19
C THR A 134 -20.10 6.26 -0.27
N GLU A 135 -21.05 6.00 -1.16
CA GLU A 135 -20.94 6.39 -2.57
C GLU A 135 -20.88 7.92 -2.68
N ALA A 136 -20.08 8.42 -3.62
CA ALA A 136 -19.87 9.85 -3.83
C ALA A 136 -21.20 10.63 -3.95
N GLY A 137 -21.30 11.71 -3.17
CA GLY A 137 -22.48 12.60 -3.15
C GLY A 137 -23.54 12.27 -2.09
N TYR A 138 -23.36 11.24 -1.28
CA TYR A 138 -24.23 10.92 -0.14
C TYR A 138 -23.61 11.37 1.19
N VAL A 139 -24.38 11.23 2.29
CA VAL A 139 -23.93 11.60 3.63
C VAL A 139 -23.00 10.50 4.16
N GLY A 140 -21.75 10.84 4.34
CA GLY A 140 -20.69 9.93 4.78
C GLY A 140 -19.33 10.32 4.20
N GLU A 141 -18.36 9.47 4.35
CA GLU A 141 -17.02 9.67 3.79
C GLU A 141 -16.96 9.07 2.38
N ASP A 142 -16.75 9.92 1.36
CA ASP A 142 -16.62 9.44 -0.01
C ASP A 142 -15.39 8.51 -0.14
N VAL A 143 -15.52 7.44 -0.93
CA VAL A 143 -14.44 6.48 -1.17
C VAL A 143 -13.16 7.18 -1.67
N GLU A 144 -13.31 8.26 -2.45
CA GLU A 144 -12.17 9.04 -2.97
C GLU A 144 -11.43 9.82 -1.87
N ASN A 145 -12.06 10.08 -0.70
CA ASN A 145 -11.39 10.72 0.43
C ASN A 145 -10.25 9.88 1.03
N ILE A 146 -10.28 8.57 0.80
CA ILE A 146 -9.17 7.68 1.19
C ILE A 146 -7.88 8.11 0.49
N LEU A 147 -7.98 8.45 -0.81
CA LEU A 147 -6.85 8.92 -1.60
C LEU A 147 -6.37 10.30 -1.12
N LEU A 148 -7.29 11.18 -0.70
CA LEU A 148 -6.92 12.46 -0.11
C LEU A 148 -6.11 12.29 1.18
N LYS A 149 -6.51 11.35 2.05
CA LYS A 149 -5.73 11.02 3.26
C LYS A 149 -4.32 10.54 2.91
N LEU A 150 -4.17 9.76 1.84
CA LEU A 150 -2.86 9.29 1.38
C LEU A 150 -2.01 10.45 0.83
N ILE A 151 -2.60 11.36 0.04
CA ILE A 151 -1.91 12.58 -0.45
C ILE A 151 -1.48 13.46 0.73
N GLN A 152 -2.31 13.62 1.74
CA GLN A 152 -1.96 14.35 2.97
C GLN A 152 -0.82 13.67 3.74
N ALA A 153 -0.81 12.34 3.82
CA ALA A 153 0.28 11.58 4.44
C ALA A 153 1.60 11.66 3.64
N ALA A 154 1.52 12.04 2.37
CA ALA A 154 2.66 12.31 1.50
C ALA A 154 3.06 13.80 1.46
N ASP A 155 2.58 14.62 2.42
CA ASP A 155 2.81 16.07 2.47
C ASP A 155 2.36 16.83 1.19
N GLY A 156 1.35 16.30 0.49
CA GLY A 156 0.82 16.86 -0.75
C GLY A 156 1.55 16.41 -2.02
N ASP A 157 2.58 15.59 -1.89
CA ASP A 157 3.32 15.04 -3.02
C ASP A 157 2.55 13.85 -3.64
N VAL A 158 1.98 14.06 -4.83
CA VAL A 158 1.15 13.06 -5.51
C VAL A 158 2.00 11.88 -5.98
N GLU A 159 3.22 12.09 -6.46
CA GLU A 159 4.09 11.02 -6.94
C GLU A 159 4.50 10.07 -5.82
N LYS A 160 4.75 10.60 -4.61
CA LYS A 160 4.95 9.78 -3.41
C LYS A 160 3.68 9.06 -3.01
N ALA A 161 2.53 9.73 -3.05
CA ALA A 161 1.25 9.13 -2.71
C ALA A 161 0.91 7.93 -3.62
N GLU A 162 1.21 8.01 -4.91
CA GLU A 162 1.00 6.93 -5.88
C GLU A 162 1.78 5.63 -5.57
N LYS A 163 2.85 5.72 -4.75
CA LYS A 163 3.65 4.57 -4.26
C LYS A 163 3.32 4.20 -2.82
N GLY A 164 2.29 4.79 -2.24
CA GLY A 164 1.88 4.59 -0.86
C GLY A 164 1.10 3.30 -0.61
N ILE A 165 0.75 3.10 0.66
CA ILE A 165 -0.06 1.96 1.14
C ILE A 165 -1.37 2.49 1.71
N ILE A 166 -2.48 1.90 1.30
CA ILE A 166 -3.81 2.13 1.88
C ILE A 166 -4.26 0.86 2.60
N TYR A 167 -4.58 0.99 3.88
CA TYR A 167 -5.21 -0.07 4.66
C TYR A 167 -6.70 0.23 4.81
N ILE A 168 -7.56 -0.70 4.35
CA ILE A 168 -9.01 -0.62 4.48
C ILE A 168 -9.44 -1.67 5.51
N ASP A 169 -9.88 -1.22 6.68
CA ASP A 169 -10.36 -2.11 7.73
C ASP A 169 -11.86 -2.44 7.56
N GLU A 170 -12.30 -3.51 8.18
CA GLU A 170 -13.68 -3.98 8.22
C GLU A 170 -14.35 -4.14 6.84
N ILE A 171 -13.57 -4.55 5.82
CA ILE A 171 -14.06 -4.69 4.44
C ILE A 171 -15.23 -5.68 4.32
N ASP A 172 -15.30 -6.67 5.21
CA ASP A 172 -16.39 -7.65 5.29
C ASP A 172 -17.73 -7.05 5.73
N LYS A 173 -17.72 -5.84 6.27
CA LYS A 173 -18.94 -5.13 6.71
C LYS A 173 -19.65 -4.36 5.58
N ILE A 174 -19.00 -4.18 4.42
CA ILE A 174 -19.64 -3.60 3.22
C ILE A 174 -20.45 -4.69 2.52
N THR A 175 -21.41 -5.27 3.21
CA THR A 175 -22.33 -6.24 2.64
C THR A 175 -23.69 -5.60 2.42
N ARG A 176 -24.44 -6.16 1.46
CA ARG A 176 -25.81 -5.72 1.19
C ARG A 176 -26.66 -5.88 2.46
N LYS A 177 -27.18 -4.78 3.00
CA LYS A 177 -27.91 -4.77 4.27
C LYS A 177 -29.38 -5.22 4.17
N SER A 178 -29.95 -5.45 2.98
CA SER A 178 -31.36 -5.80 2.83
C SER A 178 -31.59 -6.96 1.87
N GLU A 179 -32.30 -7.98 2.34
CA GLU A 179 -32.92 -9.01 1.51
C GLU A 179 -34.14 -8.49 0.73
N ASN A 180 -34.60 -7.27 1.03
CA ASN A 180 -35.72 -6.65 0.30
C ASN A 180 -35.19 -5.96 -0.96
N PRO A 181 -35.69 -6.32 -2.15
CA PRO A 181 -35.42 -5.59 -3.39
C PRO A 181 -36.21 -4.25 -3.36
N SER A 182 -35.78 -3.33 -2.51
CA SER A 182 -36.30 -1.97 -2.58
C SER A 182 -35.72 -1.27 -3.81
N ILE A 183 -36.52 -0.49 -4.48
CA ILE A 183 -36.19 0.26 -5.70
C ILE A 183 -35.11 1.34 -5.45
N THR A 184 -34.67 1.51 -4.22
CA THR A 184 -33.63 2.46 -3.80
C THR A 184 -32.27 1.83 -3.87
N ARG A 185 -31.36 2.44 -4.66
CA ARG A 185 -29.96 2.07 -4.78
C ARG A 185 -29.31 2.01 -3.39
N ASP A 186 -28.62 0.89 -3.10
CA ASP A 186 -27.87 0.73 -1.84
C ASP A 186 -26.56 1.50 -1.93
N VAL A 187 -26.55 2.72 -1.39
CA VAL A 187 -25.43 3.65 -1.44
C VAL A 187 -24.35 3.36 -0.39
N SER A 188 -24.63 2.49 0.57
CA SER A 188 -23.70 2.09 1.64
C SER A 188 -23.12 0.68 1.46
N GLY A 189 -23.66 -0.11 0.55
CA GLY A 189 -23.22 -1.46 0.27
C GLY A 189 -22.65 -1.61 -1.14
N GLU A 190 -23.50 -1.93 -2.11
CA GLU A 190 -23.08 -2.22 -3.48
C GLU A 190 -22.38 -1.03 -4.17
N GLY A 191 -22.86 0.21 -3.94
CA GLY A 191 -22.23 1.41 -4.50
C GLY A 191 -20.81 1.63 -4.00
N VAL A 192 -20.56 1.40 -2.70
CA VAL A 192 -19.22 1.49 -2.11
C VAL A 192 -18.32 0.39 -2.66
N GLN A 193 -18.81 -0.85 -2.77
CA GLN A 193 -18.05 -1.96 -3.34
C GLN A 193 -17.59 -1.66 -4.77
N GLN A 194 -18.48 -1.15 -5.62
CA GLN A 194 -18.16 -0.79 -7.01
C GLN A 194 -17.15 0.36 -7.09
N ALA A 195 -17.26 1.37 -6.22
CA ALA A 195 -16.33 2.49 -6.17
C ALA A 195 -14.95 2.05 -5.69
N LEU A 196 -14.88 1.22 -4.65
CA LEU A 196 -13.63 0.64 -4.15
C LEU A 196 -12.96 -0.25 -5.20
N LEU A 197 -13.73 -1.09 -5.90
CA LEU A 197 -13.20 -1.99 -6.92
C LEU A 197 -12.42 -1.23 -7.99
N LYS A 198 -12.96 -0.12 -8.50
CA LYS A 198 -12.30 0.72 -9.49
C LYS A 198 -10.94 1.25 -9.01
N ILE A 199 -10.90 1.72 -7.74
CA ILE A 199 -9.67 2.28 -7.16
C ILE A 199 -8.64 1.16 -6.90
N VAL A 200 -9.09 0.00 -6.43
CA VAL A 200 -8.24 -1.15 -6.12
C VAL A 200 -7.66 -1.78 -7.38
N GLU A 201 -8.43 -1.85 -8.47
CA GLU A 201 -7.96 -2.35 -9.77
C GLU A 201 -6.92 -1.44 -10.43
N GLY A 202 -6.99 -0.16 -10.19
CA GLY A 202 -6.10 0.86 -10.75
C GLY A 202 -6.83 1.75 -11.74
N THR A 203 -6.89 3.04 -11.42
CA THR A 203 -7.51 4.08 -12.23
C THR A 203 -6.89 5.43 -11.91
N ILE A 204 -7.10 6.40 -12.81
CA ILE A 204 -6.83 7.80 -12.51
C ILE A 204 -8.04 8.37 -11.80
N ALA A 205 -7.91 8.62 -10.51
CA ALA A 205 -8.96 9.21 -9.68
C ALA A 205 -8.80 10.73 -9.59
N SER A 206 -9.94 11.43 -9.50
CA SER A 206 -9.99 12.89 -9.35
C SER A 206 -10.47 13.25 -7.95
N VAL A 207 -9.58 13.77 -7.12
CA VAL A 207 -9.79 13.99 -5.69
C VAL A 207 -9.94 15.49 -5.39
N PRO A 208 -11.00 15.92 -4.67
CA PRO A 208 -11.14 17.30 -4.23
C PRO A 208 -10.07 17.64 -3.18
N PRO A 209 -9.32 18.75 -3.30
CA PRO A 209 -8.21 19.07 -2.38
C PRO A 209 -8.65 19.36 -0.95
N GLN A 210 -9.93 19.71 -0.72
CA GLN A 210 -10.49 19.97 0.60
C GLN A 210 -11.38 18.83 1.11
N GLY A 211 -11.50 17.73 0.35
CA GLY A 211 -12.45 16.67 0.63
C GLY A 211 -13.91 17.08 0.39
N GLY A 212 -14.83 16.13 0.57
CA GLY A 212 -16.26 16.40 0.40
C GLY A 212 -16.73 16.41 -1.06
N ARG A 213 -17.82 17.11 -1.33
CA ARG A 213 -18.48 17.08 -2.65
C ARG A 213 -17.67 17.82 -3.70
N LYS A 214 -17.54 17.22 -4.90
CA LYS A 214 -16.94 17.86 -6.06
C LYS A 214 -17.77 19.05 -6.53
N HIS A 215 -17.19 20.23 -6.56
CA HIS A 215 -17.82 21.42 -7.13
C HIS A 215 -17.38 21.62 -8.59
N PRO A 216 -18.25 22.05 -9.50
CA PRO A 216 -17.93 22.17 -10.93
C PRO A 216 -16.78 23.12 -11.27
N GLN A 217 -16.42 24.04 -10.37
CA GLN A 217 -15.36 25.05 -10.56
C GLN A 217 -14.10 24.76 -9.74
N GLN A 218 -14.03 23.59 -9.05
CA GLN A 218 -12.90 23.23 -8.21
C GLN A 218 -11.86 22.47 -9.02
N GLU A 219 -10.60 22.84 -8.92
CA GLU A 219 -9.49 22.05 -9.45
C GLU A 219 -9.39 20.75 -8.63
N LEU A 220 -9.37 19.62 -9.34
CA LEU A 220 -9.26 18.30 -8.75
C LEU A 220 -7.84 17.79 -8.90
N ILE A 221 -7.32 17.18 -7.84
CA ILE A 221 -6.04 16.50 -7.86
C ILE A 221 -6.22 15.18 -8.60
N GLN A 222 -5.42 14.94 -9.64
CA GLN A 222 -5.39 13.65 -10.34
C GLN A 222 -4.36 12.75 -9.67
N ILE A 223 -4.75 11.52 -9.34
CA ILE A 223 -3.87 10.51 -8.75
C ILE A 223 -4.09 9.16 -9.43
N ASN A 224 -3.00 8.53 -9.84
CA ASN A 224 -3.04 7.19 -10.44
C ASN A 224 -2.92 6.12 -9.35
N THR A 225 -3.94 5.28 -9.22
CA THR A 225 -3.98 4.25 -8.17
C THR A 225 -3.34 2.92 -8.57
N SER A 226 -2.76 2.81 -9.79
CA SER A 226 -2.18 1.57 -10.29
C SER A 226 -1.01 1.06 -9.46
N ASN A 227 -0.22 1.97 -8.86
CA ASN A 227 0.95 1.65 -8.05
C ASN A 227 0.71 1.76 -6.53
N ILE A 228 -0.49 2.16 -6.11
CA ILE A 228 -0.87 2.13 -4.69
C ILE A 228 -1.10 0.68 -4.25
N LEU A 229 -0.49 0.29 -3.13
CA LEU A 229 -0.76 -1.02 -2.52
C LEU A 229 -1.99 -0.94 -1.63
N PHE A 230 -3.01 -1.71 -1.95
CA PHE A 230 -4.18 -1.86 -1.09
C PHE A 230 -4.05 -3.10 -0.23
N ILE A 231 -4.21 -2.92 1.08
CA ILE A 231 -4.28 -3.98 2.07
C ILE A 231 -5.67 -3.91 2.69
N CYS A 232 -6.52 -4.91 2.43
CA CYS A 232 -7.87 -4.98 2.97
C CYS A 232 -7.89 -5.90 4.19
N GLY A 233 -8.49 -5.48 5.29
CA GLY A 233 -8.65 -6.25 6.51
C GLY A 233 -10.12 -6.53 6.83
N GLY A 234 -10.41 -7.75 7.31
CA GLY A 234 -11.75 -8.11 7.77
C GLY A 234 -11.75 -9.37 8.61
N ALA A 235 -12.82 -9.57 9.38
CA ALA A 235 -12.98 -10.78 10.18
C ALA A 235 -13.42 -11.96 9.30
N PHE A 236 -14.36 -11.73 8.37
CA PHE A 236 -14.92 -12.73 7.45
C PHE A 236 -15.43 -13.98 8.18
N GLU A 237 -16.19 -13.79 9.26
CA GLU A 237 -16.76 -14.88 10.04
C GLU A 237 -17.56 -15.84 9.14
N GLY A 238 -17.23 -17.13 9.23
CA GLY A 238 -17.88 -18.19 8.44
C GLY A 238 -17.29 -18.42 7.04
N LEU A 239 -16.35 -17.60 6.56
CA LEU A 239 -15.69 -17.82 5.26
C LEU A 239 -14.89 -19.13 5.25
N GLU A 240 -14.29 -19.51 6.37
CA GLU A 240 -13.54 -20.77 6.52
C GLU A 240 -14.42 -21.99 6.18
N LEU A 241 -15.67 -21.98 6.61
CA LEU A 241 -16.64 -23.06 6.32
C LEU A 241 -16.98 -23.11 4.82
N SER A 242 -17.11 -21.95 4.16
CA SER A 242 -17.38 -21.89 2.73
C SER A 242 -16.19 -22.41 1.91
N LEU A 243 -14.96 -22.08 2.30
CA LEU A 243 -13.75 -22.54 1.62
C LEU A 243 -13.54 -24.05 1.77
N ILE A 244 -13.87 -24.64 2.91
CA ILE A 244 -13.82 -26.10 3.12
C ILE A 244 -14.79 -26.81 2.16
N HIS A 245 -16.00 -26.29 1.99
CA HIS A 245 -16.97 -26.86 1.06
C HIS A 245 -16.58 -26.73 -0.42
N ILE A 246 -15.84 -25.69 -0.79
CA ILE A 246 -15.33 -25.51 -2.16
C ILE A 246 -14.14 -26.45 -2.45
N SER A 247 -13.34 -26.76 -1.44
CA SER A 247 -12.15 -27.62 -1.57
C SER A 247 -12.42 -29.11 -1.40
N GLU A 248 -13.59 -29.52 -0.89
CA GLU A 248 -13.97 -30.93 -0.87
C GLU A 248 -14.30 -31.42 -2.29
N PRO A 249 -13.57 -32.42 -2.81
CA PRO A 249 -13.93 -33.03 -4.09
C PRO A 249 -15.31 -33.66 -3.93
N THR A 250 -16.26 -33.25 -4.74
CA THR A 250 -17.60 -33.85 -4.82
C THR A 250 -17.42 -35.36 -4.99
N ARG A 251 -17.67 -36.14 -3.96
CA ARG A 251 -17.76 -37.60 -4.08
C ARG A 251 -18.93 -37.86 -5.01
N GLN A 252 -18.65 -38.17 -6.24
CA GLN A 252 -19.63 -38.78 -7.14
C GLN A 252 -20.00 -40.13 -6.48
N GLU A 253 -21.18 -40.20 -5.89
CA GLU A 253 -21.79 -41.49 -5.56
C GLU A 253 -21.97 -42.21 -6.89
N ALA A 254 -21.23 -43.31 -7.02
CA ALA A 254 -21.44 -44.24 -8.10
C ALA A 254 -22.87 -44.79 -7.97
N ILE A 255 -23.74 -44.41 -8.88
CA ILE A 255 -25.07 -45.00 -9.03
C ILE A 255 -24.82 -46.41 -9.53
N SER A 256 -25.06 -47.38 -8.65
CA SER A 256 -25.11 -48.82 -8.97
C SER A 256 -26.46 -49.22 -9.57
#